data_fd16334ff733cf32974d231f7495b101
#
_entry.id   fd16334ff733cf32974d231f7495b101
#
_cell.length_a   1.000
_cell.length_b   1.000
_cell.length_c   1.000
_cell.angle_alpha   90.00
_cell.angle_beta   90.00
_cell.angle_gamma   90.00
#
_symmetry.space_group_name_H-M   'P 1'
#
loop_
_entity.id
_entity.type
_entity.pdbx_description
1 polymer ?
#
loop_
_entity_poly.entity_id
_entity_poly.type
_entity_poly.pdbx_seq_one_letter_code
_entity_poly.pdbx_strand_id
1 'polypeptide(L)'
;AGKTTVVNHLLRHAGGRRIMVLVNDFGELPIDEELIATREENILTLANGCACCSMGGDLFAAFSTALDFMPPPDHLLIEASGVAEPKRIANFARAEPDLALNGIVTVVDALNYEITRSDARLSEILKNQIQTAHMLLLSKCDLVGSQDIERHKEALRELNKSAPVLAISNGVLATDIFFGIENPTLGIGPTEEDEHHHSHESDFSRWSFKAEGAVDKTGLLEILEMLPSSVLRLKGIFKSSEDDQLWTVHKVGSYVDFSRLTTPENFSGKAGFVAIGLSSSNLTEIMDKAFATLD
;
A
#
# COMPACT_ATOMS: atom_id res chain seq x y z
N ALA A 1 17.48 -2.47 -3.73
CA ALA A 1 16.60 -3.07 -2.71
C ALA A 1 15.48 -3.93 -3.34
N GLY A 2 15.34 -3.97 -4.66
CA GLY A 2 14.28 -4.72 -5.35
C GLY A 2 12.97 -3.96 -5.52
N LYS A 3 12.96 -2.65 -5.41
CA LYS A 3 11.78 -1.80 -5.66
C LYS A 3 11.20 -2.03 -7.06
N THR A 4 12.03 -1.88 -8.09
CA THR A 4 11.65 -2.09 -9.49
C THR A 4 11.13 -3.52 -9.75
N THR A 5 11.67 -4.52 -9.04
CA THR A 5 11.16 -5.91 -9.11
C THR A 5 9.73 -6.01 -8.57
N VAL A 6 9.45 -5.35 -7.44
CA VAL A 6 8.09 -5.26 -6.87
C VAL A 6 7.15 -4.51 -7.82
N VAL A 7 7.59 -3.36 -8.35
CA VAL A 7 6.81 -2.58 -9.35
C VAL A 7 6.44 -3.45 -10.55
N ASN A 8 7.43 -4.14 -11.12
CA ASN A 8 7.21 -5.04 -12.26
C ASN A 8 6.24 -6.19 -11.93
N HIS A 9 6.31 -6.74 -10.73
CA HIS A 9 5.36 -7.75 -10.28
C HIS A 9 3.93 -7.20 -10.24
N LEU A 10 3.75 -6.02 -9.66
CA LEU A 10 2.45 -5.34 -9.57
C LEU A 10 1.86 -5.03 -10.94
N LEU A 11 2.67 -4.55 -11.88
CA LEU A 11 2.23 -4.24 -13.24
C LEU A 11 1.78 -5.50 -14.00
N ARG A 12 2.53 -6.61 -13.87
CA ARG A 12 2.17 -7.88 -14.52
C ARG A 12 0.91 -8.52 -13.96
N HIS A 13 0.58 -8.23 -12.71
CA HIS A 13 -0.56 -8.80 -12.01
C HIS A 13 -1.59 -7.72 -11.64
N ALA A 14 -1.75 -6.74 -12.51
CA ALA A 14 -2.64 -5.60 -12.26
C ALA A 14 -4.13 -5.98 -12.14
N GLY A 15 -4.53 -7.15 -12.67
CA GLY A 15 -5.92 -7.63 -12.56
C GLY A 15 -6.94 -6.71 -13.26
N GLY A 16 -6.55 -6.11 -14.39
CA GLY A 16 -7.40 -5.16 -15.12
C GLY A 16 -7.36 -3.72 -14.59
N ARG A 17 -6.64 -3.45 -13.50
CA ARG A 17 -6.44 -2.09 -12.97
C ARG A 17 -5.52 -1.28 -13.87
N ARG A 18 -5.85 -0.02 -14.06
CA ARG A 18 -4.98 0.94 -14.76
C ARG A 18 -4.01 1.51 -13.74
N ILE A 19 -2.78 1.06 -13.78
CA ILE A 19 -1.72 1.50 -12.88
C ILE A 19 -0.80 2.42 -13.66
N MET A 20 -0.67 3.66 -13.21
CA MET A 20 0.33 4.58 -13.73
C MET A 20 1.53 4.61 -12.78
N VAL A 21 2.74 4.50 -13.32
CA VAL A 21 3.98 4.50 -12.54
C VAL A 21 4.74 5.78 -12.78
N LEU A 22 5.06 6.50 -11.71
CA LEU A 22 6.02 7.60 -11.71
C LEU A 22 7.35 7.07 -11.22
N VAL A 23 8.35 7.06 -12.09
CA VAL A 23 9.72 6.67 -11.75
C VAL A 23 10.53 7.93 -11.47
N ASN A 24 11.13 7.98 -10.29
CA ASN A 24 12.01 9.06 -9.89
C ASN A 24 13.44 8.51 -9.74
N ASP A 25 14.23 8.60 -10.80
CA ASP A 25 15.62 8.14 -10.80
C ASP A 25 16.63 9.30 -10.69
N PHE A 26 17.73 9.05 -9.95
CA PHE A 26 18.85 9.97 -9.72
C PHE A 26 19.93 9.82 -10.81
N GLY A 27 19.60 9.76 -12.06
CA GLY A 27 20.61 9.56 -13.10
C GLY A 27 20.35 10.37 -14.38
N GLU A 28 21.46 10.77 -15.06
CA GLU A 28 21.38 11.28 -16.43
C GLU A 28 20.95 10.20 -17.46
N LEU A 29 20.88 8.95 -17.03
CA LEU A 29 20.40 7.83 -17.82
C LEU A 29 19.23 7.17 -17.06
N PRO A 30 18.05 7.01 -17.69
CA PRO A 30 16.87 6.38 -17.10
C PRO A 30 17.01 4.85 -17.08
N ILE A 31 17.95 4.34 -16.26
CA ILE A 31 18.28 2.90 -16.21
C ILE A 31 17.10 2.10 -15.63
N ASP A 32 16.40 2.67 -14.63
CA ASP A 32 15.25 1.99 -14.02
C ASP A 32 14.03 1.97 -14.94
N GLU A 33 13.89 2.94 -15.85
CA GLU A 33 12.83 2.97 -16.87
C GLU A 33 12.97 1.80 -17.86
N GLU A 34 14.19 1.46 -18.28
CA GLU A 34 14.44 0.31 -19.15
C GLU A 34 14.19 -1.05 -18.48
N LEU A 35 14.21 -1.09 -17.13
CA LEU A 35 13.95 -2.29 -16.35
C LEU A 35 12.46 -2.56 -16.11
N ILE A 36 11.57 -1.60 -16.39
CA ILE A 36 10.13 -1.78 -16.26
C ILE A 36 9.59 -2.50 -17.50
N ALA A 37 9.08 -3.71 -17.30
CA ALA A 37 8.81 -4.68 -18.36
C ALA A 37 7.53 -4.43 -19.20
N THR A 38 6.68 -3.47 -18.82
CA THR A 38 5.43 -3.16 -19.53
C THR A 38 5.53 -1.81 -20.21
N ARG A 39 5.52 -1.85 -21.54
CA ARG A 39 5.64 -0.67 -22.40
C ARG A 39 4.28 0.01 -22.66
N GLU A 40 4.35 1.28 -22.71
CA GLU A 40 3.92 2.30 -23.67
C GLU A 40 2.82 3.26 -23.24
N GLU A 41 1.86 2.93 -22.36
CA GLU A 41 0.78 3.88 -22.03
C GLU A 41 0.66 4.23 -20.53
N ASN A 42 1.34 3.48 -19.65
CA ASN A 42 1.11 3.55 -18.20
C ASN A 42 2.34 3.99 -17.39
N ILE A 43 3.41 4.47 -18.04
CA ILE A 43 4.64 4.90 -17.35
C ILE A 43 4.92 6.36 -17.66
N LEU A 44 4.88 7.19 -16.64
CA LEU A 44 5.38 8.56 -16.69
C LEU A 44 6.73 8.63 -15.99
N THR A 45 7.76 8.97 -16.74
CA THR A 45 9.09 9.23 -16.19
C THR A 45 9.21 10.70 -15.87
N LEU A 46 9.64 11.03 -14.65
CA LEU A 46 10.02 12.37 -14.30
C LEU A 46 11.37 12.70 -14.97
N ALA A 47 11.33 13.37 -16.11
CA ALA A 47 12.52 13.87 -16.77
C ALA A 47 13.21 14.90 -15.87
N ASN A 48 14.51 14.69 -15.62
CA ASN A 48 15.39 15.55 -14.83
C ASN A 48 15.29 15.44 -13.31
N GLY A 49 15.71 14.32 -12.81
CA GLY A 49 16.35 14.08 -11.53
C GLY A 49 16.05 15.01 -10.38
N CYS A 50 15.41 14.53 -9.39
CA CYS A 50 15.19 15.09 -8.08
C CYS A 50 13.80 15.60 -7.73
N ALA A 51 12.87 14.70 -7.55
CA ALA A 51 11.77 14.98 -6.63
C ALA A 51 12.24 15.27 -5.19
N CYS A 52 13.52 15.13 -4.88
CA CYS A 52 14.05 15.37 -3.55
C CYS A 52 14.80 16.70 -3.38
N CYS A 53 15.28 17.33 -4.43
CA CYS A 53 16.20 18.49 -4.26
C CYS A 53 15.72 19.82 -4.82
N SER A 54 14.94 19.88 -5.89
CA SER A 54 14.46 21.16 -6.45
C SER A 54 12.94 21.34 -6.51
N MET A 55 12.28 20.53 -6.04
CA MET A 55 11.21 20.22 -5.39
C MET A 55 9.82 20.62 -5.58
N GLY A 56 9.06 20.87 -6.03
CA GLY A 56 7.61 21.16 -5.95
C GLY A 56 7.03 21.15 -7.37
N GLY A 57 7.73 21.79 -8.31
CA GLY A 57 7.24 21.97 -9.66
C GLY A 57 7.12 20.67 -10.46
N ASP A 58 8.16 19.85 -10.43
CA ASP A 58 8.22 18.64 -11.27
C ASP A 58 7.27 17.54 -10.79
N LEU A 59 7.18 17.33 -9.46
CA LEU A 59 6.27 16.35 -8.88
C LEU A 59 4.80 16.79 -9.04
N PHE A 60 4.53 18.08 -8.86
CA PHE A 60 3.20 18.65 -9.10
C PHE A 60 2.79 18.51 -10.58
N ALA A 61 3.70 18.83 -11.50
CA ALA A 61 3.45 18.66 -12.93
C ALA A 61 3.18 17.20 -13.31
N ALA A 62 3.90 16.25 -12.69
CA ALA A 62 3.66 14.83 -12.89
C ALA A 62 2.30 14.37 -12.35
N PHE A 63 1.89 14.86 -11.19
CA PHE A 63 0.55 14.59 -10.67
C PHE A 63 -0.54 15.18 -11.58
N SER A 64 -0.40 16.43 -12.01
CA SER A 64 -1.34 17.04 -12.96
C SER A 64 -1.42 16.22 -14.25
N THR A 65 -0.29 15.81 -14.81
CA THR A 65 -0.27 14.98 -16.02
C THR A 65 -0.97 13.63 -15.80
N ALA A 66 -0.73 13.00 -14.64
CA ALA A 66 -1.37 11.73 -14.31
C ALA A 66 -2.90 11.87 -14.13
N LEU A 67 -3.35 12.98 -13.54
CA LEU A 67 -4.77 13.28 -13.34
C LEU A 67 -5.48 13.67 -14.63
N ASP A 68 -4.80 14.35 -15.56
CA ASP A 68 -5.31 14.73 -16.86
C ASP A 68 -5.40 13.56 -17.85
N PHE A 69 -4.81 12.40 -17.48
CA PHE A 69 -4.80 11.24 -18.36
C PHE A 69 -6.21 10.62 -18.49
N MET A 70 -6.62 10.33 -19.74
CA MET A 70 -7.94 9.78 -20.01
C MET A 70 -7.87 8.41 -20.70
N PRO A 71 -8.51 7.38 -20.15
CA PRO A 71 -9.22 7.34 -18.87
C PRO A 71 -8.27 7.45 -17.67
N PRO A 72 -8.69 8.04 -16.54
CA PRO A 72 -7.81 8.26 -15.40
C PRO A 72 -7.30 6.94 -14.84
N PRO A 73 -6.08 6.88 -14.30
CA PRO A 73 -5.56 5.68 -13.66
C PRO A 73 -6.33 5.36 -12.37
N ASP A 74 -6.49 4.06 -12.09
CA ASP A 74 -7.10 3.60 -10.82
C ASP A 74 -6.10 3.73 -9.67
N HIS A 75 -4.79 3.63 -10.00
CA HIS A 75 -3.70 3.78 -9.04
C HIS A 75 -2.51 4.51 -9.65
N LEU A 76 -1.94 5.42 -8.87
CA LEU A 76 -0.68 6.08 -9.15
C LEU A 76 0.40 5.49 -8.22
N LEU A 77 1.35 4.77 -8.79
CA LEU A 77 2.47 4.16 -8.08
C LEU A 77 3.72 5.00 -8.27
N ILE A 78 4.32 5.47 -7.18
CA ILE A 78 5.52 6.30 -7.24
C ILE A 78 6.70 5.49 -6.73
N GLU A 79 7.63 5.17 -7.63
CA GLU A 79 8.91 4.58 -7.25
C GLU A 79 9.88 5.70 -6.89
N ALA A 80 10.16 5.87 -5.62
CA ALA A 80 11.11 6.84 -5.12
C ALA A 80 12.55 6.27 -5.16
N SER A 81 13.53 7.13 -5.43
CA SER A 81 14.95 6.74 -5.37
C SER A 81 15.35 6.23 -3.98
N GLY A 82 16.44 5.45 -3.90
CA GLY A 82 16.91 4.86 -2.65
C GLY A 82 17.30 5.85 -1.56
N VAL A 83 17.46 7.13 -1.90
CA VAL A 83 17.81 8.23 -0.97
C VAL A 83 16.68 9.25 -0.78
N ALA A 84 15.51 9.02 -1.39
CA ALA A 84 14.38 9.92 -1.29
C ALA A 84 13.73 9.87 0.10
N GLU A 85 13.03 10.95 0.45
CA GLU A 85 12.18 11.05 1.63
C GLU A 85 10.71 10.75 1.25
N PRO A 86 10.18 9.53 1.48
CA PRO A 86 8.83 9.16 1.04
C PRO A 86 7.74 10.05 1.65
N LYS A 87 7.97 10.57 2.86
CA LYS A 87 7.02 11.44 3.56
C LYS A 87 6.74 12.73 2.78
N ARG A 88 7.73 13.28 2.07
CA ARG A 88 7.52 14.49 1.25
C ARG A 88 6.59 14.20 0.09
N ILE A 89 6.82 13.09 -0.61
CA ILE A 89 5.96 12.65 -1.72
C ILE A 89 4.54 12.42 -1.22
N ALA A 90 4.38 11.73 -0.09
CA ALA A 90 3.09 11.49 0.53
C ALA A 90 2.35 12.78 0.92
N ASN A 91 3.07 13.81 1.38
CA ASN A 91 2.47 15.11 1.72
C ASN A 91 1.95 15.83 0.47
N PHE A 92 2.64 15.72 -0.68
CA PHE A 92 2.12 16.24 -1.94
C PHE A 92 0.85 15.50 -2.37
N ALA A 93 0.84 14.17 -2.30
CA ALA A 93 -0.35 13.39 -2.62
C ALA A 93 -1.55 13.72 -1.71
N ARG A 94 -1.31 14.02 -0.43
CA ARG A 94 -2.36 14.45 0.50
C ARG A 94 -2.89 15.87 0.22
N ALA A 95 -2.06 16.72 -0.36
CA ALA A 95 -2.45 18.09 -0.69
C ALA A 95 -3.27 18.18 -1.98
N GLU A 96 -3.24 17.13 -2.81
CA GLU A 96 -3.99 17.05 -4.07
C GLU A 96 -5.39 16.48 -3.80
N PRO A 97 -6.48 17.26 -4.04
CA PRO A 97 -7.84 16.84 -3.71
C PRO A 97 -8.33 15.58 -4.45
N ASP A 98 -7.79 15.34 -5.65
CA ASP A 98 -8.19 14.22 -6.50
C ASP A 98 -7.36 12.95 -6.24
N LEU A 99 -6.45 12.98 -5.26
CA LEU A 99 -5.64 11.85 -4.85
C LEU A 99 -5.97 11.41 -3.43
N ALA A 100 -6.05 10.10 -3.22
CA ALA A 100 -6.08 9.49 -1.91
C ALA A 100 -4.75 8.74 -1.66
N LEU A 101 -4.02 9.10 -0.60
CA LEU A 101 -2.81 8.40 -0.25
C LEU A 101 -3.13 6.96 0.19
N ASN A 102 -2.69 6.00 -0.59
CA ASN A 102 -2.94 4.59 -0.35
C ASN A 102 -1.95 3.95 0.65
N GLY A 103 -0.78 4.53 0.81
CA GLY A 103 0.23 4.11 1.78
C GLY A 103 1.66 4.34 1.31
N ILE A 104 2.59 4.23 2.25
CA ILE A 104 4.04 4.25 2.01
C ILE A 104 4.56 2.85 2.26
N VAL A 105 5.19 2.26 1.25
CA VAL A 105 5.82 0.94 1.34
C VAL A 105 7.33 1.09 1.22
N THR A 106 8.09 0.61 2.20
CA THR A 106 9.56 0.60 2.14
C THR A 106 10.06 -0.82 1.89
N VAL A 107 10.87 -0.96 0.85
CA VAL A 107 11.51 -2.24 0.48
C VAL A 107 12.92 -2.26 1.05
N VAL A 108 13.18 -3.22 1.94
CA VAL A 108 14.45 -3.44 2.61
C VAL A 108 15.12 -4.69 2.03
N ASP A 109 16.37 -4.57 1.64
CA ASP A 109 17.16 -5.66 1.07
C ASP A 109 17.74 -6.54 2.18
N ALA A 110 17.23 -7.77 2.35
CA ALA A 110 17.68 -8.68 3.40
C ALA A 110 19.17 -9.03 3.28
N LEU A 111 19.67 -9.16 2.06
CA LEU A 111 21.07 -9.50 1.80
C LEU A 111 22.05 -8.38 2.21
N ASN A 112 21.63 -7.12 2.00
CA ASN A 112 22.49 -5.96 2.25
C ASN A 112 22.07 -5.14 3.48
N TYR A 113 21.11 -5.59 4.27
CA TYR A 113 20.57 -4.85 5.41
C TYR A 113 21.64 -4.43 6.41
N GLU A 114 22.48 -5.36 6.87
CA GLU A 114 23.53 -5.08 7.86
C GLU A 114 24.58 -4.11 7.31
N ILE A 115 24.94 -4.24 6.03
CA ILE A 115 25.89 -3.34 5.38
C ILE A 115 25.30 -1.93 5.33
N THR A 116 24.07 -1.80 4.87
CA THR A 116 23.41 -0.49 4.74
C THR A 116 23.17 0.16 6.10
N ARG A 117 22.79 -0.63 7.12
CA ARG A 117 22.57 -0.16 8.49
C ARG A 117 23.86 0.34 9.16
N SER A 118 24.99 -0.25 8.80
CA SER A 118 26.32 0.09 9.36
C SER A 118 27.01 1.23 8.59
N ASP A 119 26.54 1.59 7.43
CA ASP A 119 27.09 2.68 6.66
C ASP A 119 26.71 4.04 7.25
N ALA A 120 27.70 4.88 7.56
CA ALA A 120 27.48 6.18 8.23
C ALA A 120 26.63 7.18 7.42
N ARG A 121 26.53 7.01 6.08
CA ARG A 121 25.76 7.89 5.21
C ARG A 121 24.35 7.37 4.96
N LEU A 122 24.19 6.05 4.92
CA LEU A 122 22.92 5.40 4.55
C LEU A 122 22.06 5.04 5.75
N SER A 123 22.66 4.86 6.94
CA SER A 123 21.95 4.40 8.15
C SER A 123 20.78 5.31 8.55
N GLU A 124 21.01 6.63 8.56
CA GLU A 124 19.95 7.59 8.93
C GLU A 124 18.85 7.65 7.85
N ILE A 125 19.21 7.55 6.57
CA ILE A 125 18.24 7.53 5.46
C ILE A 125 17.38 6.27 5.59
N LEU A 126 18.02 5.11 5.75
CA LEU A 126 17.32 3.83 5.93
C LEU A 126 16.38 3.88 7.15
N LYS A 127 16.85 4.37 8.28
CA LYS A 127 16.06 4.52 9.50
C LYS A 127 14.83 5.40 9.28
N ASN A 128 15.01 6.56 8.65
CA ASN A 128 13.89 7.47 8.34
C ASN A 128 12.88 6.82 7.38
N GLN A 129 13.34 6.09 6.37
CA GLN A 129 12.46 5.36 5.45
C GLN A 129 11.70 4.24 6.14
N ILE A 130 12.33 3.50 7.07
CA ILE A 130 11.67 2.47 7.87
C ILE A 130 10.62 3.10 8.79
N GLN A 131 10.95 4.17 9.49
CA GLN A 131 10.05 4.83 10.46
C GLN A 131 8.83 5.48 9.80
N THR A 132 8.95 5.93 8.56
CA THR A 132 7.84 6.55 7.81
C THR A 132 7.00 5.54 7.03
N ALA A 133 7.43 4.30 6.92
CA ALA A 133 6.70 3.26 6.21
C ALA A 133 5.40 2.90 6.93
N HIS A 134 4.34 2.69 6.16
CA HIS A 134 3.09 2.08 6.62
C HIS A 134 3.13 0.55 6.49
N MET A 135 4.03 0.05 5.63
CA MET A 135 4.33 -1.37 5.44
C MET A 135 5.81 -1.55 5.06
N LEU A 136 6.44 -2.59 5.56
CA LEU A 136 7.83 -2.95 5.28
C LEU A 136 7.88 -4.27 4.52
N LEU A 137 8.58 -4.29 3.40
CA LEU A 137 8.87 -5.49 2.63
C LEU A 137 10.33 -5.85 2.79
N LEU A 138 10.62 -6.94 3.48
CA LEU A 138 11.97 -7.51 3.54
C LEU A 138 12.15 -8.38 2.30
N SER A 139 12.90 -7.88 1.34
CA SER A 139 13.11 -8.50 0.02
C SER A 139 14.34 -9.38 -0.02
N LYS A 140 14.45 -10.23 -1.07
CA LYS A 140 15.57 -11.14 -1.28
C LYS A 140 15.74 -12.17 -0.15
N CYS A 141 14.64 -12.57 0.47
CA CYS A 141 14.65 -13.57 1.53
C CYS A 141 15.09 -14.95 1.04
N ASP A 142 15.00 -15.20 -0.25
CA ASP A 142 15.54 -16.39 -0.92
C ASP A 142 17.07 -16.48 -0.93
N LEU A 143 17.76 -15.36 -0.67
CA LEU A 143 19.23 -15.27 -0.69
C LEU A 143 19.88 -15.28 0.71
N VAL A 144 19.08 -15.38 1.78
CA VAL A 144 19.58 -15.37 3.17
C VAL A 144 18.97 -16.50 3.98
N GLY A 145 19.61 -16.85 5.09
CA GLY A 145 19.13 -17.91 5.98
C GLY A 145 17.89 -17.49 6.79
N SER A 146 17.06 -18.47 7.18
CA SER A 146 15.84 -18.21 7.96
C SER A 146 16.11 -17.49 9.30
N GLN A 147 17.22 -17.76 9.94
CA GLN A 147 17.63 -17.07 11.18
C GLN A 147 17.93 -15.58 10.92
N ASP A 148 18.55 -15.25 9.80
CA ASP A 148 18.82 -13.87 9.42
C ASP A 148 17.53 -13.14 9.07
N ILE A 149 16.60 -13.81 8.40
CA ILE A 149 15.27 -13.24 8.09
C ILE A 149 14.56 -12.82 9.38
N GLU A 150 14.48 -13.72 10.38
CA GLU A 150 13.79 -13.40 11.64
C GLU A 150 14.53 -12.32 12.43
N ARG A 151 15.86 -12.34 12.49
CA ARG A 151 16.66 -11.27 13.10
C ARG A 151 16.41 -9.91 12.43
N HIS A 152 16.35 -9.86 11.10
CA HIS A 152 16.05 -8.63 10.37
C HIS A 152 14.62 -8.16 10.61
N LYS A 153 13.63 -9.07 10.64
CA LYS A 153 12.25 -8.71 10.98
C LYS A 153 12.15 -8.12 12.39
N GLU A 154 12.83 -8.68 13.37
CA GLU A 154 12.85 -8.13 14.73
C GLU A 154 13.47 -6.73 14.76
N ALA A 155 14.61 -6.54 14.13
CA ALA A 155 15.26 -5.22 14.04
C ALA A 155 14.39 -4.18 13.33
N LEU A 156 13.64 -4.56 12.29
CA LEU A 156 12.70 -3.68 11.60
C LEU A 156 11.50 -3.33 12.49
N ARG A 157 10.95 -4.29 13.25
CA ARG A 157 9.85 -4.06 14.21
C ARG A 157 10.28 -3.18 15.38
N GLU A 158 11.53 -3.22 15.81
CA GLU A 158 12.06 -2.30 16.82
C GLU A 158 12.09 -0.86 16.32
N LEU A 159 12.43 -0.66 15.04
CA LEU A 159 12.48 0.67 14.41
C LEU A 159 11.09 1.22 14.08
N ASN A 160 10.15 0.35 13.72
CA ASN A 160 8.77 0.72 13.39
C ASN A 160 7.80 -0.36 13.91
N LYS A 161 7.24 -0.13 15.09
CA LYS A 161 6.36 -1.08 15.79
C LYS A 161 4.98 -1.23 15.14
N SER A 162 4.56 -0.24 14.37
CA SER A 162 3.21 -0.16 13.80
C SER A 162 3.12 -0.72 12.39
N ALA A 163 4.22 -0.71 11.62
CA ALA A 163 4.24 -1.23 10.27
C ALA A 163 4.40 -2.75 10.25
N PRO A 164 3.53 -3.50 9.55
CA PRO A 164 3.75 -4.91 9.32
C PRO A 164 5.03 -5.13 8.51
N VAL A 165 5.77 -6.21 8.83
CA VAL A 165 6.99 -6.62 8.12
C VAL A 165 6.71 -7.92 7.38
N LEU A 166 6.69 -7.86 6.05
CA LEU A 166 6.46 -9.00 5.17
C LEU A 166 7.78 -9.44 4.52
N ALA A 167 8.12 -10.72 4.65
CA ALA A 167 9.24 -11.31 3.92
C ALA A 167 8.79 -11.67 2.51
N ILE A 168 9.53 -11.24 1.50
CA ILE A 168 9.24 -11.52 0.10
C ILE A 168 10.47 -12.06 -0.62
N SER A 169 10.22 -12.93 -1.60
CA SER A 169 11.23 -13.48 -2.49
C SER A 169 10.88 -13.10 -3.93
N ASN A 170 11.89 -12.75 -4.72
CA ASN A 170 11.72 -12.37 -6.14
C ASN A 170 10.71 -11.22 -6.38
N GLY A 171 10.41 -10.41 -5.37
CA GLY A 171 9.45 -9.32 -5.45
C GLY A 171 7.98 -9.75 -5.50
N VAL A 172 7.69 -11.02 -5.25
CA VAL A 172 6.33 -11.58 -5.33
C VAL A 172 5.56 -11.31 -4.04
N LEU A 173 4.38 -10.72 -4.20
CA LEU A 173 3.44 -10.46 -3.11
C LEU A 173 2.02 -10.39 -3.69
N ALA A 174 1.02 -10.82 -2.92
CA ALA A 174 -0.37 -10.70 -3.33
C ALA A 174 -0.74 -9.22 -3.61
N THR A 175 -1.21 -8.94 -4.82
CA THR A 175 -1.48 -7.56 -5.29
C THR A 175 -2.56 -6.85 -4.51
N ASP A 176 -3.51 -7.59 -3.93
CA ASP A 176 -4.55 -7.05 -3.06
C ASP A 176 -4.00 -6.36 -1.81
N ILE A 177 -2.79 -6.73 -1.36
CA ILE A 177 -2.11 -6.05 -0.25
C ILE A 177 -1.73 -4.62 -0.65
N PHE A 178 -1.38 -4.39 -1.93
CA PHE A 178 -1.06 -3.06 -2.45
C PHE A 178 -2.31 -2.27 -2.84
N PHE A 179 -3.19 -2.87 -3.62
CA PHE A 179 -4.30 -2.16 -4.24
C PHE A 179 -5.61 -2.30 -3.45
N GLY A 180 -5.69 -3.29 -2.57
CA GLY A 180 -6.90 -3.68 -1.85
C GLY A 180 -7.83 -4.53 -2.71
N ILE A 181 -8.83 -5.11 -2.04
CA ILE A 181 -9.88 -5.89 -2.68
C ILE A 181 -10.80 -4.93 -3.44
N GLU A 182 -11.13 -5.26 -4.68
CA GLU A 182 -12.12 -4.52 -5.45
C GLU A 182 -13.53 -4.80 -4.90
N ASN A 183 -14.39 -3.77 -4.96
CA ASN A 183 -15.79 -3.84 -4.56
C ASN A 183 -16.07 -4.33 -3.13
N PRO A 184 -15.73 -3.54 -2.09
CA PRO A 184 -16.10 -3.88 -0.71
C PRO A 184 -17.63 -3.99 -0.49
N THR A 185 -18.43 -3.50 -1.44
CA THR A 185 -19.90 -3.54 -1.40
C THR A 185 -20.51 -4.85 -1.85
N LEU A 186 -19.77 -5.69 -2.54
CA LEU A 186 -20.21 -7.01 -2.97
C LEU A 186 -19.68 -8.05 -1.96
N GLY A 187 -20.36 -8.15 -0.83
CA GLY A 187 -20.15 -9.26 0.12
C GLY A 187 -20.58 -10.59 -0.51
N ILE A 188 -19.87 -11.01 -1.52
CA ILE A 188 -19.97 -12.34 -2.10
C ILE A 188 -18.80 -13.10 -1.52
N GLY A 189 -19.10 -14.21 -0.84
CA GLY A 189 -18.11 -15.18 -0.44
C GLY A 189 -17.24 -15.62 -1.63
N PRO A 190 -16.20 -16.42 -1.41
CA PRO A 190 -15.27 -16.81 -2.45
C PRO A 190 -16.05 -17.31 -3.67
N THR A 191 -15.90 -16.64 -4.80
CA THR A 191 -16.39 -17.15 -6.07
C THR A 191 -15.48 -18.30 -6.46
N GLU A 192 -16.06 -19.42 -6.85
CA GLU A 192 -15.37 -20.66 -7.27
C GLU A 192 -14.42 -20.48 -8.51
N GLU A 193 -14.28 -19.26 -9.03
CA GLU A 193 -13.44 -18.95 -10.17
C GLU A 193 -11.99 -18.53 -9.83
N ASP A 194 -11.64 -18.38 -8.54
CA ASP A 194 -10.31 -17.95 -8.09
C ASP A 194 -9.29 -19.12 -7.97
N GLU A 195 -9.59 -20.32 -8.49
CA GLU A 195 -8.75 -21.53 -8.32
C GLU A 195 -7.43 -21.58 -9.13
N HIS A 196 -7.01 -20.52 -9.82
CA HIS A 196 -5.85 -20.63 -10.73
C HIS A 196 -4.66 -19.71 -10.41
N HIS A 197 -4.48 -19.17 -9.20
CA HIS A 197 -3.24 -18.47 -8.85
C HIS A 197 -2.49 -19.11 -7.68
N HIS A 198 -1.43 -19.77 -8.04
CA HIS A 198 -0.57 -20.66 -7.23
C HIS A 198 0.22 -19.95 -6.13
N SER A 199 0.30 -20.63 -4.98
CA SER A 199 1.37 -20.71 -3.95
C SER A 199 1.53 -19.65 -2.87
N HIS A 200 0.94 -18.47 -2.92
CA HIS A 200 1.02 -17.46 -1.84
C HIS A 200 -0.32 -17.12 -1.16
N GLU A 201 -1.44 -17.69 -1.62
CA GLU A 201 -2.77 -17.49 -1.01
C GLU A 201 -2.88 -18.10 0.40
N SER A 202 -2.02 -19.07 0.74
CA SER A 202 -2.00 -19.68 2.06
C SER A 202 -1.52 -18.74 3.17
N ASP A 203 -0.81 -17.68 2.84
CA ASP A 203 -0.20 -16.78 3.82
C ASP A 203 -1.13 -15.65 4.26
N PHE A 204 -2.21 -15.41 3.52
CA PHE A 204 -3.13 -14.30 3.76
C PHE A 204 -4.58 -14.77 3.86
N SER A 205 -5.32 -14.18 4.79
CA SER A 205 -6.74 -14.38 4.98
C SER A 205 -7.51 -13.12 4.61
N ARG A 206 -8.75 -13.29 4.16
CA ARG A 206 -9.70 -12.21 3.87
C ARG A 206 -10.85 -12.24 4.87
N TRP A 207 -11.36 -11.07 5.21
CA TRP A 207 -12.52 -10.90 6.06
C TRP A 207 -13.45 -9.85 5.47
N SER A 208 -14.75 -10.00 5.66
CA SER A 208 -15.75 -9.03 5.23
C SER A 208 -16.84 -8.84 6.27
N PHE A 209 -17.35 -7.62 6.37
CA PHE A 209 -18.42 -7.23 7.28
C PHE A 209 -19.43 -6.33 6.56
N LYS A 210 -20.72 -6.52 6.81
CA LYS A 210 -21.79 -5.67 6.29
C LYS A 210 -22.28 -4.76 7.41
N ALA A 211 -22.20 -3.46 7.21
CA ALA A 211 -22.76 -2.50 8.14
C ALA A 211 -24.28 -2.41 7.90
N GLU A 212 -25.08 -2.66 8.92
CA GLU A 212 -26.54 -2.60 8.86
C GLU A 212 -27.10 -1.19 9.13
N GLY A 213 -26.28 -0.31 9.75
CA GLY A 213 -26.67 1.03 10.15
C GLY A 213 -25.65 2.11 9.74
N ALA A 214 -25.88 3.31 10.25
CA ALA A 214 -24.90 4.38 10.17
C ALA A 214 -23.79 4.15 11.21
N VAL A 215 -22.55 4.36 10.81
CA VAL A 215 -21.34 4.08 11.61
C VAL A 215 -20.79 5.38 12.18
N ASP A 216 -20.45 5.37 13.46
CA ASP A 216 -19.70 6.45 14.10
C ASP A 216 -18.25 6.46 13.60
N LYS A 217 -17.86 7.52 12.91
CA LYS A 217 -16.53 7.66 12.30
C LYS A 217 -15.42 7.71 13.35
N THR A 218 -15.69 8.38 14.48
CA THR A 218 -14.72 8.50 15.59
C THR A 218 -14.49 7.15 16.25
N GLY A 219 -15.54 6.42 16.58
CA GLY A 219 -15.44 5.07 17.13
C GLY A 219 -14.79 4.09 16.15
N LEU A 220 -15.10 4.19 14.86
CA LEU A 220 -14.42 3.39 13.84
C LEU A 220 -12.91 3.68 13.79
N LEU A 221 -12.49 4.95 13.87
CA LEU A 221 -11.07 5.29 13.90
C LEU A 221 -10.36 4.65 15.10
N GLU A 222 -10.94 4.73 16.29
CA GLU A 222 -10.38 4.10 17.50
C GLU A 222 -10.22 2.58 17.32
N ILE A 223 -11.22 1.90 16.76
CA ILE A 223 -11.15 0.48 16.45
C ILE A 223 -9.98 0.19 15.48
N LEU A 224 -9.88 0.95 14.39
CA LEU A 224 -8.87 0.75 13.37
C LEU A 224 -7.44 1.01 13.87
N GLU A 225 -7.25 1.95 14.78
CA GLU A 225 -5.96 2.23 15.42
C GLU A 225 -5.52 1.12 16.39
N MET A 226 -6.47 0.45 17.03
CA MET A 226 -6.20 -0.66 17.94
C MET A 226 -5.94 -2.00 17.23
N LEU A 227 -6.23 -2.12 15.93
CA LEU A 227 -6.00 -3.36 15.20
C LEU A 227 -4.49 -3.71 15.16
N PRO A 228 -4.15 -5.00 15.35
CA PRO A 228 -2.76 -5.43 15.31
C PRO A 228 -2.16 -5.29 13.91
N SER A 229 -0.83 -5.21 13.84
CA SER A 229 -0.09 -5.11 12.57
C SER A 229 -0.25 -6.32 11.64
N SER A 230 -0.82 -7.42 12.14
CA SER A 230 -1.22 -8.58 11.33
C SER A 230 -2.41 -8.29 10.41
N VAL A 231 -3.22 -7.25 10.70
CA VAL A 231 -4.22 -6.71 9.79
C VAL A 231 -3.53 -5.75 8.83
N LEU A 232 -3.20 -6.24 7.65
CA LEU A 232 -2.35 -5.55 6.70
C LEU A 232 -3.08 -4.41 6.01
N ARG A 233 -4.34 -4.64 5.67
CA ARG A 233 -5.16 -3.70 4.92
C ARG A 233 -6.64 -3.85 5.25
N LEU A 234 -7.35 -2.71 5.25
CA LEU A 234 -8.79 -2.66 5.30
C LEU A 234 -9.30 -1.58 4.35
N LYS A 235 -10.38 -1.87 3.67
CA LYS A 235 -11.20 -0.89 2.94
C LYS A 235 -12.64 -1.00 3.39
N GLY A 236 -13.35 0.11 3.44
CA GLY A 236 -14.77 0.12 3.75
C GLY A 236 -15.50 1.28 3.12
N ILE A 237 -16.80 1.09 2.94
CA ILE A 237 -17.77 2.14 2.59
C ILE A 237 -18.85 2.11 3.65
N PHE A 238 -19.17 3.25 4.23
CA PHE A 238 -20.18 3.33 5.27
C PHE A 238 -20.91 4.67 5.24
N LYS A 239 -22.10 4.68 5.80
CA LYS A 239 -22.85 5.90 6.07
C LYS A 239 -22.45 6.40 7.46
N SER A 240 -22.00 7.63 7.57
CA SER A 240 -21.62 8.22 8.86
C SER A 240 -22.86 8.63 9.66
N SER A 241 -22.88 8.31 10.95
CA SER A 241 -23.89 8.77 11.89
C SER A 241 -23.78 10.26 12.22
N GLU A 242 -22.63 10.89 11.96
CA GLU A 242 -22.36 12.30 12.28
C GLU A 242 -22.98 13.26 11.27
N ASP A 243 -22.94 12.94 9.97
CA ASP A 243 -23.34 13.86 8.89
C ASP A 243 -24.27 13.24 7.84
N ASP A 244 -24.67 11.98 8.05
CA ASP A 244 -25.58 11.22 7.15
C ASP A 244 -25.01 11.03 5.73
N GLN A 245 -23.70 11.29 5.54
CA GLN A 245 -23.01 11.17 4.26
C GLN A 245 -22.34 9.81 4.11
N LEU A 246 -22.03 9.43 2.87
CA LEU A 246 -21.23 8.25 2.56
C LEU A 246 -19.75 8.57 2.64
N TRP A 247 -19.03 7.71 3.32
CA TRP A 247 -17.59 7.78 3.48
C TRP A 247 -16.91 6.50 3.05
N THR A 248 -15.70 6.64 2.57
CA THR A 248 -14.76 5.53 2.40
C THR A 248 -13.72 5.56 3.51
N VAL A 249 -13.28 4.40 3.93
CA VAL A 249 -12.12 4.25 4.82
C VAL A 249 -11.08 3.35 4.20
N HIS A 250 -9.84 3.74 4.32
CA HIS A 250 -8.68 2.95 3.92
C HIS A 250 -7.72 2.81 5.09
N LYS A 251 -7.27 1.58 5.36
CA LYS A 251 -6.20 1.29 6.32
C LYS A 251 -5.10 0.51 5.62
N VAL A 252 -3.84 0.91 5.81
CA VAL A 252 -2.64 0.17 5.38
C VAL A 252 -1.63 0.22 6.50
N GLY A 253 -1.33 -0.92 7.11
CA GLY A 253 -0.54 -0.95 8.32
C GLY A 253 -1.16 -0.07 9.41
N SER A 254 -0.42 0.93 9.88
CA SER A 254 -0.90 1.92 10.87
C SER A 254 -1.59 3.14 10.25
N TYR A 255 -1.53 3.32 8.95
CA TYR A 255 -2.13 4.47 8.28
C TYR A 255 -3.63 4.25 8.08
N VAL A 256 -4.44 5.21 8.52
CA VAL A 256 -5.90 5.25 8.32
C VAL A 256 -6.26 6.55 7.65
N ASP A 257 -7.10 6.49 6.63
CA ASP A 257 -7.63 7.65 5.92
C ASP A 257 -9.12 7.52 5.67
N PHE A 258 -9.83 8.65 5.78
CA PHE A 258 -11.26 8.76 5.51
C PHE A 258 -11.49 9.79 4.42
N SER A 259 -12.23 9.42 3.40
CA SER A 259 -12.60 10.32 2.31
C SER A 259 -14.10 10.31 2.08
N ARG A 260 -14.68 11.47 1.77
CA ARG A 260 -16.09 11.52 1.37
C ARG A 260 -16.28 10.84 0.02
N LEU A 261 -17.26 9.96 -0.05
CA LEU A 261 -17.68 9.37 -1.30
C LEU A 261 -18.69 10.30 -1.97
N THR A 262 -18.27 10.99 -3.04
CA THR A 262 -19.19 11.65 -3.95
C THR A 262 -19.93 10.56 -4.70
N THR A 263 -21.20 10.38 -4.36
CA THR A 263 -22.04 9.28 -4.85
C THR A 263 -22.15 9.37 -6.38
N PRO A 264 -21.71 8.35 -7.11
CA PRO A 264 -22.18 8.17 -8.49
C PRO A 264 -23.71 8.03 -8.45
N GLU A 265 -24.43 8.60 -9.42
CA GLU A 265 -25.91 8.56 -9.50
C GLU A 265 -26.54 7.16 -9.37
N ASN A 266 -25.72 6.10 -9.42
CA ASN A 266 -26.12 4.70 -9.40
C ASN A 266 -25.50 3.90 -8.22
N PHE A 267 -25.13 4.52 -7.10
CA PHE A 267 -24.68 3.76 -5.94
C PHE A 267 -25.84 2.97 -5.34
N SER A 268 -25.98 1.70 -5.74
CA SER A 268 -26.88 0.72 -5.12
C SER A 268 -26.23 -0.11 -4.02
N GLY A 269 -24.97 0.23 -3.65
CA GLY A 269 -24.10 -0.57 -2.81
C GLY A 269 -24.53 -0.57 -1.36
N LYS A 270 -24.45 -1.74 -0.73
CA LYS A 270 -24.57 -1.90 0.73
C LYS A 270 -23.27 -1.43 1.37
N ALA A 271 -23.37 -0.68 2.46
CA ALA A 271 -22.21 -0.34 3.27
C ALA A 271 -21.54 -1.61 3.81
N GLY A 272 -20.22 -1.61 3.84
CA GLY A 272 -19.45 -2.76 4.32
C GLY A 272 -17.96 -2.54 4.35
N PHE A 273 -17.27 -3.50 4.95
CA PHE A 273 -15.83 -3.47 5.13
C PHE A 273 -15.22 -4.78 4.65
N VAL A 274 -14.01 -4.71 4.11
CA VAL A 274 -13.18 -5.88 3.76
C VAL A 274 -11.78 -5.68 4.30
N ALA A 275 -11.19 -6.75 4.84
CA ALA A 275 -9.83 -6.72 5.37
C ALA A 275 -9.00 -7.88 4.83
N ILE A 276 -7.69 -7.65 4.79
CA ILE A 276 -6.66 -8.64 4.49
C ILE A 276 -5.69 -8.67 5.66
N GLY A 277 -5.37 -9.85 6.14
CA GLY A 277 -4.38 -10.04 7.20
C GLY A 277 -3.59 -11.32 7.01
N LEU A 278 -2.62 -11.55 7.90
CA LEU A 278 -1.82 -12.77 7.91
C LEU A 278 -2.68 -13.96 8.36
N SER A 279 -2.66 -15.06 7.61
CA SER A 279 -3.39 -16.29 7.94
C SER A 279 -3.01 -16.83 9.32
N SER A 280 -1.76 -16.63 9.74
CA SER A 280 -1.25 -17.06 11.05
C SER A 280 -1.86 -16.31 12.23
N SER A 281 -2.60 -15.20 12.01
CA SER A 281 -3.08 -14.30 13.07
C SER A 281 -4.54 -14.48 13.46
N ASN A 282 -5.24 -15.49 12.93
CA ASN A 282 -6.69 -15.65 13.12
C ASN A 282 -7.49 -14.35 12.82
N LEU A 283 -7.33 -13.84 11.60
CA LEU A 283 -7.91 -12.58 11.16
C LEU A 283 -9.41 -12.46 11.49
N THR A 284 -10.18 -13.52 11.25
CA THR A 284 -11.63 -13.50 11.45
C THR A 284 -11.99 -13.18 12.89
N GLU A 285 -11.37 -13.87 13.86
CA GLU A 285 -11.65 -13.62 15.29
C GLU A 285 -11.27 -12.21 15.72
N ILE A 286 -10.10 -11.70 15.24
CA ILE A 286 -9.65 -10.33 15.52
C ILE A 286 -10.67 -9.32 15.01
N MET A 287 -11.11 -9.49 13.76
CA MET A 287 -12.00 -8.55 13.10
C MET A 287 -13.42 -8.61 13.64
N ASP A 288 -13.97 -9.82 13.86
CA ASP A 288 -15.30 -10.00 14.43
C ASP A 288 -15.39 -9.38 15.83
N LYS A 289 -14.36 -9.58 16.66
CA LYS A 289 -14.28 -8.96 17.97
C LYS A 289 -14.17 -7.44 17.90
N ALA A 290 -13.37 -6.92 17.00
CA ALA A 290 -13.17 -5.48 16.85
C ALA A 290 -14.43 -4.77 16.32
N PHE A 291 -15.15 -5.39 15.41
CA PHE A 291 -16.32 -4.82 14.76
C PHE A 291 -17.64 -5.14 15.46
N ALA A 292 -17.65 -6.00 16.48
CA ALA A 292 -18.85 -6.32 17.27
C ALA A 292 -19.51 -5.10 17.97
N THR A 293 -18.79 -3.99 18.08
CA THR A 293 -19.30 -2.75 18.70
C THR A 293 -19.84 -1.75 17.67
N LEU A 294 -19.79 -2.08 16.37
CA LEU A 294 -20.33 -1.22 15.30
C LEU A 294 -21.77 -1.57 14.90
N ASP A 295 -22.34 -2.63 15.45
CA ASP A 295 -23.74 -3.06 15.25
C ASP A 295 -24.72 -2.32 16.17
#